data_fc18c96d58954819aee31aee77d2f11b
#
_entry.id   fc18c96d58954819aee31aee77d2f11b
#
_cell.length_a   1.000
_cell.length_b   1.000
_cell.length_c   1.000
_cell.angle_alpha   90.00
_cell.angle_beta   90.00
_cell.angle_gamma   90.00
#
_symmetry.space_group_name_H-M   'P 1'
#
loop_
_entity.id
_entity.type
_entity.pdbx_description
1 polymer ?
#
loop_
_entity_poly.entity_id
_entity_poly.type
_entity_poly.pdbx_seq_one_letter_code
_entity_poly.pdbx_strand_id
1 'polypeptide(L)'
;MNYRRRMVFPVAGMVILLGYAILSFCQMAAKERVTAFTGGMFEASGVVHAPGTDGVLFVDDGRPNEIFWMWLDANGAQAGAVKPVPLGVNVVDLEGITTDGSNFYVVGSQSKSKGSDQAGLVRFRYDSQQQRVEGAESISGLKRFLAENVAELRGMGDKSYKSGGINIEGVAWDPQKNRLLLGLRSPVINGNALVAPLKMRDPRGPFALSNFEVEGAKAIRLPLGGAGIRSIEYDDHSNAFRILTGAAANGEKTDFKLWKWNGDPNQSTLSESDTFDRTLKPEGVTRFTSGDRAFTFIVFDTSGYTAIE
;
A
#
# COMPACT_ATOMS: atom_id res chain seq x y z
N MET A 1 15.77 14.56 70.53
CA MET A 1 14.42 14.41 69.95
C MET A 1 14.59 14.31 68.40
N ASN A 2 14.69 13.08 67.90
CA ASN A 2 14.98 12.80 66.49
C ASN A 2 13.70 12.48 65.70
N TYR A 3 13.23 13.41 64.87
CA TYR A 3 12.10 13.17 63.97
C TYR A 3 12.62 12.47 62.67
N ARG A 4 12.33 11.16 62.53
CA ARG A 4 12.46 10.44 61.24
C ARG A 4 11.23 10.75 60.40
N ARG A 5 11.40 11.54 59.30
CA ARG A 5 10.40 11.67 58.25
C ARG A 5 10.42 10.38 57.41
N ARG A 6 9.33 9.62 57.42
CA ARG A 6 9.08 8.56 56.44
C ARG A 6 8.63 9.20 55.15
N MET A 7 9.42 9.05 54.07
CA MET A 7 8.97 9.34 52.70
C MET A 7 8.01 8.23 52.27
N VAL A 8 6.76 8.58 52.03
CA VAL A 8 5.75 7.72 51.39
C VAL A 8 5.82 8.06 49.90
N PHE A 9 6.37 7.17 49.08
CA PHE A 9 6.29 7.28 47.65
C PHE A 9 4.89 6.83 47.18
N PRO A 10 4.21 7.56 46.27
CA PRO A 10 2.89 7.15 45.82
C PRO A 10 3.03 5.94 44.88
N VAL A 11 2.49 4.80 45.29
CA VAL A 11 2.46 3.54 44.55
C VAL A 11 1.66 3.65 43.22
N ALA A 12 0.77 4.65 43.12
CA ALA A 12 -0.10 4.86 41.93
C ALA A 12 0.64 5.18 40.64
N GLY A 13 1.80 5.88 40.72
CA GLY A 13 2.55 6.23 39.50
C GLY A 13 3.28 5.05 38.83
N MET A 14 3.63 4.04 39.64
CA MET A 14 4.39 2.88 39.13
C MET A 14 3.50 1.86 38.41
N VAL A 15 2.21 1.77 38.75
CA VAL A 15 1.26 0.85 38.10
C VAL A 15 0.88 1.37 36.69
N ILE A 16 0.76 2.69 36.53
CA ILE A 16 0.43 3.30 35.22
C ILE A 16 1.60 3.16 34.26
N LEU A 17 2.84 3.37 34.69
CA LEU A 17 4.04 3.22 33.86
C LEU A 17 4.28 1.75 33.45
N LEU A 18 4.01 0.78 34.32
CA LEU A 18 4.07 -0.64 33.97
C LEU A 18 2.98 -1.05 32.96
N GLY A 19 1.77 -0.49 33.07
CA GLY A 19 0.68 -0.72 32.13
C GLY A 19 1.00 -0.24 30.71
N TYR A 20 1.57 0.95 30.57
CA TYR A 20 2.01 1.49 29.28
C TYR A 20 3.19 0.71 28.69
N ALA A 21 4.14 0.28 29.49
CA ALA A 21 5.26 -0.53 29.03
C ALA A 21 4.82 -1.93 28.56
N ILE A 22 3.88 -2.57 29.24
CA ILE A 22 3.34 -3.88 28.85
C ILE A 22 2.50 -3.77 27.57
N LEU A 23 1.66 -2.74 27.40
CA LEU A 23 0.91 -2.48 26.19
C LEU A 23 1.84 -2.18 24.99
N SER A 24 2.86 -1.36 25.17
CA SER A 24 3.87 -1.09 24.14
C SER A 24 4.67 -2.34 23.77
N PHE A 25 5.00 -3.20 24.73
CA PHE A 25 5.73 -4.45 24.47
C PHE A 25 4.84 -5.50 23.77
N CYS A 26 3.54 -5.58 24.10
CA CYS A 26 2.58 -6.42 23.39
C CYS A 26 2.36 -5.95 21.94
N GLN A 27 2.28 -4.63 21.70
CA GLN A 27 2.17 -4.08 20.35
C GLN A 27 3.44 -4.30 19.51
N MET A 28 4.64 -4.14 20.11
CA MET A 28 5.90 -4.46 19.42
C MET A 28 5.98 -5.95 19.05
N ALA A 29 5.55 -6.86 19.94
CA ALA A 29 5.58 -8.29 19.66
C ALA A 29 4.57 -8.73 18.57
N ALA A 30 3.45 -8.03 18.41
CA ALA A 30 2.48 -8.30 17.34
C ALA A 30 2.99 -7.85 15.95
N LYS A 31 3.74 -6.76 15.87
CA LYS A 31 4.36 -6.22 14.66
C LYS A 31 5.40 -7.14 14.04
N GLU A 32 6.13 -7.87 14.85
CA GLU A 32 7.21 -8.78 14.41
C GLU A 32 6.68 -10.19 14.09
N ARG A 33 5.41 -10.46 14.30
CA ARG A 33 4.83 -11.77 14.11
C ARG A 33 4.21 -11.91 12.73
N VAL A 34 5.01 -12.30 11.74
CA VAL A 34 4.50 -12.69 10.44
C VAL A 34 3.89 -14.08 10.53
N THR A 35 2.62 -14.19 10.15
CA THR A 35 1.89 -15.46 10.00
C THR A 35 2.00 -15.91 8.56
N ALA A 36 2.48 -17.12 8.31
CA ALA A 36 2.57 -17.68 6.97
C ALA A 36 1.19 -17.88 6.34
N PHE A 37 1.07 -17.67 5.04
CA PHE A 37 -0.15 -17.98 4.30
C PHE A 37 -0.45 -19.49 4.31
N THR A 38 -1.73 -19.83 4.39
CA THR A 38 -2.23 -21.19 4.15
C THR A 38 -2.72 -21.29 2.71
N GLY A 39 -2.31 -22.34 1.98
CA GLY A 39 -2.74 -22.59 0.60
C GLY A 39 -1.69 -22.29 -0.45
N GLY A 40 -0.50 -21.83 -0.08
CA GLY A 40 0.61 -21.60 -1.00
C GLY A 40 1.68 -20.69 -0.44
N MET A 41 2.73 -20.51 -1.22
CA MET A 41 3.74 -19.48 -1.03
C MET A 41 3.47 -18.35 -2.01
N PHE A 42 3.50 -17.10 -1.53
CA PHE A 42 3.18 -15.90 -2.30
C PHE A 42 4.22 -14.82 -2.04
N GLU A 43 4.64 -14.12 -3.09
CA GLU A 43 5.39 -12.86 -3.02
C GLU A 43 4.39 -11.71 -3.04
N ALA A 44 3.65 -11.56 -1.92
CA ALA A 44 2.52 -10.63 -1.83
C ALA A 44 3.01 -9.17 -1.82
N SER A 45 2.60 -8.38 -2.82
CA SER A 45 3.03 -7.01 -3.05
C SER A 45 1.99 -5.98 -2.60
N GLY A 46 0.75 -6.07 -3.04
CA GLY A 46 -0.31 -5.14 -2.67
C GLY A 46 -1.51 -5.85 -2.05
N VAL A 47 -2.24 -5.19 -1.15
CA VAL A 47 -3.44 -5.75 -0.51
C VAL A 47 -4.53 -4.69 -0.37
N VAL A 48 -5.79 -5.09 -0.49
CA VAL A 48 -6.97 -4.25 -0.25
C VAL A 48 -8.08 -5.04 0.42
N HIS A 49 -8.75 -4.45 1.39
CA HIS A 49 -10.00 -4.99 1.94
C HIS A 49 -11.11 -4.92 0.89
N ALA A 50 -11.81 -6.02 0.65
CA ALA A 50 -12.95 -6.04 -0.26
C ALA A 50 -14.21 -5.55 0.47
N PRO A 51 -14.79 -4.40 0.06
CA PRO A 51 -15.92 -3.79 0.76
C PRO A 51 -17.10 -4.73 0.94
N GLY A 52 -17.68 -4.73 2.15
CA GLY A 52 -18.85 -5.56 2.49
C GLY A 52 -18.56 -7.05 2.66
N THR A 53 -17.30 -7.41 2.83
CA THR A 53 -16.87 -8.81 3.04
C THR A 53 -15.90 -8.93 4.23
N ASP A 54 -15.72 -10.15 4.73
CA ASP A 54 -14.69 -10.49 5.72
C ASP A 54 -13.43 -11.01 5.02
N GLY A 55 -12.94 -10.28 4.02
CA GLY A 55 -11.77 -10.74 3.28
C GLY A 55 -11.01 -9.65 2.55
N VAL A 56 -9.84 -10.03 2.09
CA VAL A 56 -8.92 -9.17 1.33
C VAL A 56 -8.61 -9.76 -0.03
N LEU A 57 -8.36 -8.90 -0.99
CA LEU A 57 -7.69 -9.22 -2.23
C LEU A 57 -6.24 -8.77 -2.15
N PHE A 58 -5.32 -9.59 -2.62
CA PHE A 58 -3.93 -9.20 -2.75
C PHE A 58 -3.36 -9.61 -4.12
N VAL A 59 -2.24 -9.02 -4.50
CA VAL A 59 -1.49 -9.31 -5.71
C VAL A 59 -0.14 -9.91 -5.37
N ASP A 60 0.45 -10.63 -6.34
CA ASP A 60 1.74 -11.30 -6.24
C ASP A 60 2.53 -10.94 -7.50
N ASP A 61 3.74 -10.41 -7.35
CA ASP A 61 4.56 -9.90 -8.46
C ASP A 61 5.02 -10.99 -9.42
N GLY A 62 5.14 -12.23 -8.95
CA GLY A 62 5.43 -13.43 -9.73
C GLY A 62 4.21 -14.01 -10.48
N ARG A 63 3.00 -13.51 -10.25
CA ARG A 63 1.73 -14.07 -10.79
C ARG A 63 0.96 -13.06 -11.65
N PRO A 64 1.37 -12.81 -12.90
CA PRO A 64 0.94 -11.67 -13.72
C PRO A 64 -0.53 -11.66 -14.18
N ASN A 65 -1.25 -12.76 -14.05
CA ASN A 65 -2.63 -12.94 -14.54
C ASN A 65 -3.63 -13.35 -13.46
N GLU A 66 -3.24 -13.26 -12.21
CA GLU A 66 -4.04 -13.65 -11.05
C GLU A 66 -4.04 -12.58 -9.99
N ILE A 67 -5.14 -12.49 -9.24
CA ILE A 67 -5.24 -11.88 -7.92
C ILE A 67 -5.62 -12.97 -6.94
N PHE A 68 -5.47 -12.71 -5.64
CA PHE A 68 -5.65 -13.74 -4.62
C PHE A 68 -6.70 -13.29 -3.61
N TRP A 69 -7.67 -14.15 -3.36
CA TRP A 69 -8.68 -13.95 -2.34
C TRP A 69 -8.31 -14.67 -1.05
N MET A 70 -8.43 -13.96 0.07
CA MET A 70 -8.21 -14.52 1.40
C MET A 70 -9.32 -14.10 2.36
N TRP A 71 -10.01 -15.08 2.95
CA TRP A 71 -10.93 -14.85 4.05
C TRP A 71 -10.19 -14.55 5.34
N LEU A 72 -10.75 -13.63 6.15
CA LEU A 72 -10.27 -13.31 7.49
C LEU A 72 -11.36 -13.62 8.52
N ASP A 73 -10.95 -14.08 9.69
CA ASP A 73 -11.84 -14.20 10.84
C ASP A 73 -11.97 -12.89 11.62
N ALA A 74 -12.77 -12.89 12.67
CA ALA A 74 -13.00 -11.72 13.52
C ALA A 74 -11.73 -11.22 14.26
N ASN A 75 -10.63 -11.97 14.24
CA ASN A 75 -9.35 -11.58 14.81
C ASN A 75 -8.35 -11.11 13.74
N GLY A 76 -8.77 -10.99 12.48
CA GLY A 76 -7.91 -10.67 11.36
C GLY A 76 -6.99 -11.81 10.94
N ALA A 77 -7.24 -13.03 11.43
CA ALA A 77 -6.48 -14.22 11.03
C ALA A 77 -7.09 -14.87 9.78
N GLN A 78 -6.23 -15.44 8.94
CA GLN A 78 -6.66 -16.15 7.73
C GLN A 78 -7.60 -17.31 8.07
N ALA A 79 -8.76 -17.34 7.40
CA ALA A 79 -9.79 -18.37 7.51
C ALA A 79 -9.85 -19.23 6.24
N GLY A 80 -9.16 -20.36 6.25
CA GLY A 80 -9.05 -21.25 5.09
C GLY A 80 -7.88 -20.94 4.16
N ALA A 81 -7.77 -21.66 3.04
CA ALA A 81 -6.69 -21.49 2.08
C ALA A 81 -6.90 -20.24 1.20
N VAL A 82 -5.81 -19.57 0.83
CA VAL A 82 -5.81 -18.54 -0.22
C VAL A 82 -6.30 -19.15 -1.53
N LYS A 83 -7.14 -18.40 -2.25
CA LYS A 83 -7.69 -18.83 -3.56
C LYS A 83 -7.19 -17.92 -4.68
N PRO A 84 -6.58 -18.48 -5.73
CA PRO A 84 -6.26 -17.73 -6.93
C PRO A 84 -7.57 -17.39 -7.68
N VAL A 85 -7.62 -16.17 -8.21
CA VAL A 85 -8.73 -15.64 -9.02
C VAL A 85 -8.14 -15.09 -10.31
N PRO A 86 -8.47 -15.66 -11.47
CA PRO A 86 -7.99 -15.20 -12.75
C PRO A 86 -8.37 -13.74 -13.00
N LEU A 87 -7.39 -12.89 -13.32
CA LEU A 87 -7.59 -11.46 -13.61
C LEU A 87 -8.17 -11.25 -15.04
N GLY A 88 -7.95 -12.20 -15.93
CA GLY A 88 -8.39 -12.11 -17.34
C GLY A 88 -7.49 -11.25 -18.23
N VAL A 89 -6.50 -10.59 -17.67
CA VAL A 89 -5.47 -9.80 -18.34
C VAL A 89 -4.11 -10.07 -17.71
N ASN A 90 -3.05 -9.90 -18.51
CA ASN A 90 -1.69 -10.11 -18.04
C ASN A 90 -1.05 -8.76 -17.68
N VAL A 91 -0.68 -8.59 -16.42
CA VAL A 91 0.03 -7.40 -15.90
C VAL A 91 1.36 -7.89 -15.34
N VAL A 92 2.44 -7.47 -15.96
CA VAL A 92 3.78 -7.87 -15.49
C VAL A 92 4.14 -7.12 -14.22
N ASP A 93 4.67 -7.87 -13.25
CA ASP A 93 5.19 -7.29 -12.01
C ASP A 93 4.08 -6.55 -11.25
N LEU A 94 3.02 -7.28 -10.86
CA LEU A 94 1.87 -6.75 -10.12
C LEU A 94 2.30 -6.27 -8.74
N GLU A 95 2.06 -4.98 -8.42
CA GLU A 95 2.60 -4.36 -7.23
C GLU A 95 1.52 -3.76 -6.30
N GLY A 96 0.48 -3.20 -6.87
CA GLY A 96 -0.53 -2.52 -6.06
C GLY A 96 -1.95 -2.86 -6.45
N ILE A 97 -2.84 -2.82 -5.46
CA ILE A 97 -4.30 -2.99 -5.64
C ILE A 97 -5.04 -2.00 -4.74
N THR A 98 -6.13 -1.42 -5.26
CA THR A 98 -7.03 -0.53 -4.51
C THR A 98 -8.47 -0.66 -5.01
N THR A 99 -9.42 0.00 -4.34
CA THR A 99 -10.83 0.03 -4.76
C THR A 99 -11.45 1.42 -4.57
N ASP A 100 -12.38 1.78 -5.46
CA ASP A 100 -13.27 2.94 -5.31
C ASP A 100 -14.60 2.58 -4.63
N GLY A 101 -14.71 1.34 -4.13
CA GLY A 101 -15.93 0.76 -3.56
C GLY A 101 -16.79 -0.01 -4.57
N SER A 102 -16.65 0.28 -5.86
CA SER A 102 -17.38 -0.37 -6.97
C SER A 102 -16.47 -1.14 -7.91
N ASN A 103 -15.31 -0.57 -8.19
CA ASN A 103 -14.28 -1.17 -9.03
C ASN A 103 -13.01 -1.37 -8.22
N PHE A 104 -12.23 -2.35 -8.63
CA PHE A 104 -10.86 -2.55 -8.19
C PHE A 104 -9.89 -2.10 -9.27
N TYR A 105 -8.73 -1.64 -8.83
CA TYR A 105 -7.64 -1.20 -9.71
C TYR A 105 -6.37 -1.90 -9.29
N VAL A 106 -5.66 -2.50 -10.24
CA VAL A 106 -4.33 -3.06 -10.03
C VAL A 106 -3.32 -2.37 -10.93
N VAL A 107 -2.11 -2.22 -10.43
CA VAL A 107 -1.00 -1.58 -11.15
C VAL A 107 0.21 -2.50 -11.17
N GLY A 108 0.92 -2.53 -12.31
CA GLY A 108 2.23 -3.15 -12.42
C GLY A 108 3.35 -2.13 -12.25
N SER A 109 4.54 -2.58 -11.87
CA SER A 109 5.68 -1.75 -11.49
C SER A 109 6.15 -0.75 -12.55
N GLN A 110 6.01 -1.07 -13.82
CA GLN A 110 6.58 -0.30 -14.94
C GLN A 110 8.10 -0.17 -14.87
N SER A 111 8.77 -1.06 -14.17
CA SER A 111 10.18 -0.99 -13.77
C SER A 111 11.18 -1.20 -14.92
N LYS A 112 10.77 -1.87 -16.01
CA LYS A 112 11.64 -2.22 -17.16
C LYS A 112 11.95 -1.03 -18.05
N SER A 113 13.08 -1.08 -18.79
CA SER A 113 13.60 0.02 -19.62
C SER A 113 12.73 0.34 -20.84
N LYS A 114 12.10 -0.65 -21.45
CA LYS A 114 11.17 -0.38 -22.56
C LYS A 114 9.77 -0.44 -21.99
N GLY A 115 9.05 0.69 -22.08
CA GLY A 115 7.62 0.73 -21.80
C GLY A 115 6.97 -0.38 -22.60
N SER A 116 6.50 -1.40 -21.91
CA SER A 116 5.89 -2.54 -22.54
C SER A 116 4.53 -2.13 -23.09
N ASP A 117 4.13 -2.69 -24.22
CA ASP A 117 2.75 -2.70 -24.67
C ASP A 117 1.85 -3.53 -23.74
N GLN A 118 2.39 -3.96 -22.59
CA GLN A 118 1.72 -4.71 -21.56
C GLN A 118 0.84 -3.80 -20.71
N ALA A 119 -0.22 -4.38 -20.13
CA ALA A 119 -1.09 -3.67 -19.21
C ALA A 119 -0.31 -3.10 -18.03
N GLY A 120 -0.42 -1.79 -17.81
CA GLY A 120 0.21 -1.09 -16.68
C GLY A 120 -0.77 -0.76 -15.57
N LEU A 121 -2.06 -0.62 -15.92
CA LEU A 121 -3.17 -0.38 -15.02
C LEU A 121 -4.39 -1.16 -15.50
N VAL A 122 -5.07 -1.84 -14.60
CA VAL A 122 -6.30 -2.59 -14.90
C VAL A 122 -7.40 -2.16 -13.95
N ARG A 123 -8.62 -2.02 -14.47
CA ARG A 123 -9.86 -1.82 -13.73
C ARG A 123 -10.75 -3.04 -13.90
N PHE A 124 -11.39 -3.49 -12.82
CA PHE A 124 -12.32 -4.62 -12.86
C PHE A 124 -13.33 -4.53 -11.71
N ARG A 125 -14.40 -5.30 -11.78
CA ARG A 125 -15.31 -5.60 -10.67
C ARG A 125 -14.99 -6.98 -10.08
N TYR A 126 -15.23 -7.13 -8.80
CA TYR A 126 -15.07 -8.41 -8.12
C TYR A 126 -16.39 -8.88 -7.54
N ASP A 127 -16.85 -10.04 -7.98
CA ASP A 127 -18.00 -10.74 -7.40
C ASP A 127 -17.50 -11.61 -6.24
N SER A 128 -17.75 -11.16 -5.01
CA SER A 128 -17.30 -11.85 -3.81
C SER A 128 -18.05 -13.15 -3.55
N GLN A 129 -19.28 -13.32 -4.05
CA GLN A 129 -20.06 -14.54 -3.89
C GLN A 129 -19.55 -15.64 -4.83
N GLN A 130 -19.25 -15.30 -6.07
CA GLN A 130 -18.71 -16.24 -7.06
C GLN A 130 -17.18 -16.28 -7.07
N GLN A 131 -16.52 -15.35 -6.34
CA GLN A 131 -15.07 -15.20 -6.26
C GLN A 131 -14.44 -15.12 -7.65
N ARG A 132 -14.92 -14.17 -8.45
CA ARG A 132 -14.45 -13.97 -9.83
C ARG A 132 -14.31 -12.48 -10.18
N VAL A 133 -13.42 -12.23 -11.10
CA VAL A 133 -13.25 -10.93 -11.76
C VAL A 133 -14.29 -10.80 -12.88
N GLU A 134 -14.84 -9.59 -13.01
CA GLU A 134 -15.78 -9.23 -14.07
C GLU A 134 -15.36 -7.93 -14.75
N GLY A 135 -15.47 -7.92 -16.09
CA GLY A 135 -15.29 -6.70 -16.89
C GLY A 135 -13.91 -6.08 -16.77
N ALA A 136 -12.85 -6.89 -16.78
CA ALA A 136 -11.49 -6.39 -16.72
C ALA A 136 -11.15 -5.57 -17.99
N GLU A 137 -10.73 -4.32 -17.77
CA GLU A 137 -10.26 -3.38 -18.76
C GLU A 137 -8.83 -2.97 -18.45
N SER A 138 -7.97 -2.90 -19.44
CA SER A 138 -6.55 -2.64 -19.25
C SER A 138 -6.03 -1.44 -20.05
N ILE A 139 -5.05 -0.75 -19.47
CA ILE A 139 -4.33 0.35 -20.09
C ILE A 139 -2.86 -0.03 -20.26
N SER A 140 -2.35 0.09 -21.48
CA SER A 140 -0.92 -0.02 -21.81
C SER A 140 -0.29 1.37 -21.96
N GLY A 141 1.05 1.44 -21.87
CA GLY A 141 1.78 2.69 -22.08
C GLY A 141 1.78 3.67 -20.88
N LEU A 142 1.36 3.22 -19.70
CA LEU A 142 1.28 4.04 -18.50
C LEU A 142 2.61 4.74 -18.15
N LYS A 143 3.74 4.03 -18.26
CA LYS A 143 5.07 4.60 -17.99
C LYS A 143 5.41 5.80 -18.85
N ARG A 144 5.18 5.67 -20.17
CA ARG A 144 5.42 6.77 -21.13
C ARG A 144 4.49 7.93 -20.84
N PHE A 145 3.21 7.64 -20.62
CA PHE A 145 2.22 8.66 -20.24
C PHE A 145 2.67 9.46 -19.02
N LEU A 146 3.13 8.80 -17.95
CA LEU A 146 3.64 9.47 -16.76
C LEU A 146 4.90 10.30 -17.07
N ALA A 147 5.83 9.77 -17.85
CA ALA A 147 7.06 10.48 -18.22
C ALA A 147 6.81 11.71 -19.11
N GLU A 148 5.72 11.76 -19.85
CA GLU A 148 5.31 12.90 -20.67
C GLU A 148 4.48 13.93 -19.90
N ASN A 149 3.67 13.48 -18.93
CA ASN A 149 2.68 14.32 -18.25
C ASN A 149 3.03 14.69 -16.80
N VAL A 150 4.09 14.14 -16.22
CA VAL A 150 4.59 14.49 -14.87
C VAL A 150 5.94 15.19 -15.00
N ALA A 151 6.04 16.43 -14.55
CA ALA A 151 7.24 17.25 -14.73
C ALA A 151 8.51 16.60 -14.15
N GLU A 152 8.39 15.97 -12.96
CA GLU A 152 9.49 15.27 -12.27
C GLU A 152 9.96 13.99 -12.98
N LEU A 153 9.11 13.38 -13.82
CA LEU A 153 9.38 12.10 -14.50
C LEU A 153 9.82 12.28 -15.94
N ARG A 154 9.98 13.53 -16.39
CA ARG A 154 10.33 13.83 -17.79
C ARG A 154 11.62 13.16 -18.20
N GLY A 155 11.58 12.46 -19.35
CA GLY A 155 12.73 11.71 -19.89
C GLY A 155 13.02 10.38 -19.20
N MET A 156 12.10 9.87 -18.34
CA MET A 156 12.27 8.58 -17.65
C MET A 156 11.51 7.43 -18.31
N GLY A 157 10.75 7.69 -19.37
CA GLY A 157 9.90 6.69 -20.04
C GLY A 157 10.63 5.44 -20.53
N ASP A 158 11.87 5.59 -20.98
CA ASP A 158 12.70 4.49 -21.51
C ASP A 158 13.78 4.00 -20.53
N LYS A 159 13.83 4.53 -19.30
CA LYS A 159 14.80 4.12 -18.30
C LYS A 159 14.27 2.97 -17.45
N SER A 160 15.11 1.96 -17.16
CA SER A 160 14.81 1.01 -16.10
C SER A 160 14.90 1.68 -14.73
N TYR A 161 14.22 1.13 -13.73
CA TYR A 161 14.31 1.65 -12.36
C TYR A 161 15.76 1.61 -11.83
N LYS A 162 16.58 0.60 -12.20
CA LYS A 162 17.99 0.49 -11.86
C LYS A 162 18.85 1.66 -12.38
N SER A 163 18.35 2.37 -13.39
CA SER A 163 18.97 3.57 -13.98
C SER A 163 18.22 4.85 -13.59
N GLY A 164 17.51 4.85 -12.47
CA GLY A 164 16.72 5.98 -11.99
C GLY A 164 15.41 6.20 -12.75
N GLY A 165 14.87 5.17 -13.38
CA GLY A 165 13.56 5.21 -14.04
C GLY A 165 12.40 4.97 -13.08
N ILE A 166 11.21 4.97 -13.66
CA ILE A 166 9.95 4.81 -12.92
C ILE A 166 9.80 3.38 -12.41
N ASN A 167 9.46 3.25 -11.13
CA ASN A 167 8.95 2.03 -10.50
C ASN A 167 7.75 2.41 -9.63
N ILE A 168 6.57 1.86 -9.96
CA ILE A 168 5.31 2.09 -9.25
C ILE A 168 5.06 0.86 -8.37
N GLU A 169 4.86 1.04 -7.07
CA GLU A 169 4.53 -0.06 -6.17
C GLU A 169 3.25 0.21 -5.35
N GLY A 170 2.85 1.48 -5.21
CA GLY A 170 1.62 1.84 -4.54
C GLY A 170 0.52 2.32 -5.48
N VAL A 171 -0.73 1.96 -5.19
CA VAL A 171 -1.91 2.58 -5.78
C VAL A 171 -2.99 2.76 -4.73
N ALA A 172 -3.59 3.96 -4.66
CA ALA A 172 -4.72 4.25 -3.80
C ALA A 172 -5.81 5.00 -4.56
N TRP A 173 -7.05 4.76 -4.19
CA TRP A 173 -8.17 5.62 -4.57
C TRP A 173 -8.27 6.80 -3.60
N ASP A 174 -8.34 8.01 -4.12
CA ASP A 174 -8.61 9.24 -3.38
C ASP A 174 -10.08 9.63 -3.57
N PRO A 175 -10.98 9.29 -2.63
CA PRO A 175 -12.41 9.55 -2.78
C PRO A 175 -12.77 11.03 -2.70
N GLN A 176 -11.92 11.85 -2.07
CA GLN A 176 -12.17 13.28 -1.95
C GLN A 176 -11.99 14.02 -3.28
N LYS A 177 -11.12 13.51 -4.15
CA LYS A 177 -10.79 14.12 -5.45
C LYS A 177 -11.14 13.24 -6.65
N ASN A 178 -11.73 12.07 -6.42
CA ASN A 178 -12.09 11.08 -7.44
C ASN A 178 -10.92 10.80 -8.39
N ARG A 179 -9.81 10.33 -7.84
CA ARG A 179 -8.57 10.07 -8.60
C ARG A 179 -7.80 8.89 -8.03
N LEU A 180 -6.95 8.30 -8.85
CA LEU A 180 -5.94 7.36 -8.40
C LEU A 180 -4.66 8.12 -7.99
N LEU A 181 -4.02 7.66 -6.94
CA LEU A 181 -2.70 8.08 -6.51
C LEU A 181 -1.72 6.93 -6.77
N LEU A 182 -0.76 7.15 -7.66
CA LEU A 182 0.28 6.17 -7.97
C LEU A 182 1.52 6.49 -7.15
N GLY A 183 1.83 5.66 -6.16
CA GLY A 183 3.00 5.78 -5.29
C GLY A 183 4.25 5.20 -5.96
N LEU A 184 5.31 6.00 -6.06
CA LEU A 184 6.54 5.58 -6.70
C LEU A 184 7.56 5.10 -5.66
N ARG A 185 8.07 3.88 -5.85
CA ARG A 185 9.30 3.43 -5.18
C ARG A 185 10.50 4.18 -5.71
N SER A 186 10.56 4.39 -7.03
CA SER A 186 11.58 5.23 -7.66
C SER A 186 10.99 6.03 -8.82
N PRO A 187 11.57 7.22 -9.12
CA PRO A 187 12.68 7.87 -8.45
C PRO A 187 12.28 8.55 -7.14
N VAL A 188 13.24 8.68 -6.22
CA VAL A 188 13.18 9.61 -5.10
C VAL A 188 13.96 10.86 -5.49
N ILE A 189 13.35 12.04 -5.40
CA ILE A 189 13.94 13.29 -5.89
C ILE A 189 14.16 14.27 -4.73
N ASN A 190 15.40 14.67 -4.50
CA ASN A 190 15.78 15.57 -3.40
C ASN A 190 15.25 15.08 -2.04
N GLY A 191 15.32 13.76 -1.78
CA GLY A 191 14.88 13.14 -0.54
C GLY A 191 13.37 12.99 -0.42
N ASN A 192 12.58 13.32 -1.47
CA ASN A 192 11.13 13.17 -1.47
C ASN A 192 10.70 11.99 -2.33
N ALA A 193 9.84 11.16 -1.78
CA ALA A 193 9.06 10.20 -2.53
C ALA A 193 8.02 10.92 -3.40
N LEU A 194 7.62 10.29 -4.49
CA LEU A 194 6.69 10.88 -5.45
C LEU A 194 5.38 10.11 -5.49
N VAL A 195 4.28 10.86 -5.58
CA VAL A 195 2.94 10.31 -5.86
C VAL A 195 2.39 11.01 -7.10
N ALA A 196 2.04 10.25 -8.14
CA ALA A 196 1.42 10.79 -9.34
C ALA A 196 -0.12 10.75 -9.22
N PRO A 197 -0.81 11.91 -9.18
CA PRO A 197 -2.26 11.98 -9.10
C PRO A 197 -2.88 11.79 -10.49
N LEU A 198 -3.51 10.66 -10.74
CA LEU A 198 -4.09 10.27 -12.02
C LEU A 198 -5.61 10.37 -11.97
N LYS A 199 -6.21 11.26 -12.76
CA LYS A 199 -7.64 11.53 -12.77
C LYS A 199 -8.27 11.25 -14.12
N MET A 200 -9.45 10.61 -14.14
CA MET A 200 -10.26 10.53 -15.35
C MET A 200 -10.92 11.88 -15.65
N ARG A 201 -10.81 12.36 -16.88
CA ARG A 201 -11.46 13.60 -17.36
C ARG A 201 -12.99 13.44 -17.41
N ASP A 202 -13.42 12.31 -17.93
CA ASP A 202 -14.82 11.87 -17.91
C ASP A 202 -14.93 10.52 -17.19
N PRO A 203 -15.51 10.47 -15.98
CA PRO A 203 -15.67 9.20 -15.22
C PRO A 203 -16.55 8.17 -15.93
N ARG A 204 -17.39 8.60 -16.89
CA ARG A 204 -18.25 7.70 -17.70
C ARG A 204 -17.64 7.40 -19.07
N GLY A 205 -16.52 7.99 -19.38
CA GLY A 205 -15.78 7.75 -20.61
C GLY A 205 -15.00 6.44 -20.58
N PRO A 206 -14.32 6.10 -21.68
CA PRO A 206 -13.57 4.87 -21.80
C PRO A 206 -12.41 4.82 -20.80
N PHE A 207 -12.10 3.63 -20.32
CA PHE A 207 -10.90 3.38 -19.51
C PHE A 207 -9.66 3.29 -20.41
N ALA A 208 -9.16 4.46 -20.81
CA ALA A 208 -8.05 4.60 -21.76
C ALA A 208 -7.19 5.82 -21.39
N LEU A 209 -5.88 5.82 -21.71
CA LEU A 209 -4.96 6.93 -21.38
C LEU A 209 -5.43 8.28 -21.93
N SER A 210 -6.11 8.30 -23.08
CA SER A 210 -6.69 9.51 -23.65
C SER A 210 -7.74 10.18 -22.77
N ASN A 211 -8.34 9.42 -21.84
CA ASN A 211 -9.31 9.92 -20.85
C ASN A 211 -8.68 10.23 -19.50
N PHE A 212 -7.38 10.06 -19.33
CA PHE A 212 -6.69 10.41 -18.11
C PHE A 212 -5.90 11.72 -18.23
N GLU A 213 -5.69 12.33 -17.09
CA GLU A 213 -4.76 13.45 -16.90
C GLU A 213 -4.02 13.28 -15.58
N VAL A 214 -2.82 13.86 -15.50
CA VAL A 214 -2.11 14.04 -14.23
C VAL A 214 -2.48 15.40 -13.69
N GLU A 215 -3.13 15.43 -12.51
CA GLU A 215 -3.58 16.67 -11.91
C GLU A 215 -2.41 17.63 -11.62
N GLY A 216 -2.47 18.83 -12.19
CA GLY A 216 -1.42 19.83 -12.07
C GLY A 216 -0.13 19.51 -12.85
N ALA A 217 -0.10 18.48 -13.68
CA ALA A 217 1.04 18.02 -14.49
C ALA A 217 2.36 17.85 -13.68
N LYS A 218 2.25 17.48 -12.40
CA LYS A 218 3.37 17.28 -11.48
C LYS A 218 3.06 16.21 -10.45
N ALA A 219 4.10 15.61 -9.88
CA ALA A 219 3.96 14.71 -8.74
C ALA A 219 3.77 15.48 -7.43
N ILE A 220 3.04 14.87 -6.50
CA ILE A 220 3.02 15.25 -5.09
C ILE A 220 4.33 14.74 -4.48
N ARG A 221 5.04 15.61 -3.75
CA ARG A 221 6.31 15.30 -3.12
C ARG A 221 6.11 15.10 -1.63
N LEU A 222 6.51 13.95 -1.13
CA LEU A 222 6.37 13.58 0.27
C LEU A 222 7.76 13.35 0.90
N PRO A 223 8.12 14.09 1.96
CA PRO A 223 9.41 13.97 2.66
C PRO A 223 9.41 12.74 3.58
N LEU A 224 9.51 11.56 2.99
CA LEU A 224 9.46 10.26 3.67
C LEU A 224 10.86 9.72 4.03
N GLY A 225 11.78 10.60 4.40
CA GLY A 225 13.12 10.23 4.81
C GLY A 225 14.03 9.69 3.70
N GLY A 226 13.74 9.98 2.43
CA GLY A 226 14.48 9.47 1.29
C GLY A 226 14.08 8.05 0.86
N ALA A 227 13.10 7.44 1.52
CA ALA A 227 12.57 6.14 1.17
C ALA A 227 11.61 6.22 -0.03
N GLY A 228 11.46 5.09 -0.75
CA GLY A 228 10.44 4.92 -1.79
C GLY A 228 9.12 4.42 -1.23
N ILE A 229 8.02 4.64 -1.95
CA ILE A 229 6.70 4.13 -1.57
C ILE A 229 6.59 2.68 -2.03
N ARG A 230 6.21 1.80 -1.08
CA ARG A 230 5.91 0.38 -1.33
C ARG A 230 4.41 0.15 -1.43
N SER A 231 3.62 0.83 -0.60
CA SER A 231 2.17 0.77 -0.64
C SER A 231 1.58 2.12 -0.25
N ILE A 232 0.41 2.41 -0.75
CA ILE A 232 -0.41 3.55 -0.34
C ILE A 232 -1.88 3.11 -0.33
N GLU A 233 -2.60 3.44 0.73
CA GLU A 233 -4.02 3.14 0.89
C GLU A 233 -4.74 4.33 1.53
N TYR A 234 -5.99 4.56 1.12
CA TYR A 234 -6.87 5.48 1.81
C TYR A 234 -7.61 4.76 2.95
N ASP A 235 -7.49 5.29 4.16
CA ASP A 235 -8.22 4.86 5.34
C ASP A 235 -9.42 5.80 5.57
N ASP A 236 -10.61 5.33 5.25
CA ASP A 236 -11.87 6.07 5.35
C ASP A 236 -12.22 6.47 6.80
N HIS A 237 -11.83 5.66 7.77
CA HIS A 237 -12.07 5.95 9.19
C HIS A 237 -11.25 7.14 9.69
N SER A 238 -9.98 7.20 9.34
CA SER A 238 -9.11 8.30 9.74
C SER A 238 -9.09 9.45 8.73
N ASN A 239 -9.78 9.30 7.60
CA ASN A 239 -9.81 10.25 6.48
C ASN A 239 -8.40 10.67 6.05
N ALA A 240 -7.51 9.71 5.92
CA ALA A 240 -6.09 9.90 5.64
C ALA A 240 -5.53 8.73 4.85
N PHE A 241 -4.34 8.90 4.29
CA PHE A 241 -3.63 7.84 3.61
C PHE A 241 -2.63 7.18 4.56
N ARG A 242 -2.54 5.86 4.47
CA ARG A 242 -1.44 5.06 5.00
C ARG A 242 -0.43 4.85 3.91
N ILE A 243 0.84 5.07 4.20
CA ILE A 243 1.92 4.91 3.24
C ILE A 243 2.98 4.01 3.87
N LEU A 244 3.22 2.89 3.22
CA LEU A 244 4.33 2.02 3.56
C LEU A 244 5.54 2.40 2.71
N THR A 245 6.70 2.57 3.34
CA THR A 245 7.94 2.95 2.65
C THR A 245 9.05 1.95 2.89
N GLY A 246 10.00 1.91 1.96
CA GLY A 246 11.19 1.06 2.04
C GLY A 246 12.30 1.59 1.13
N ALA A 247 13.32 0.78 0.89
CA ALA A 247 14.43 1.14 0.02
C ALA A 247 13.96 1.54 -1.39
N ALA A 248 14.39 2.70 -1.87
CA ALA A 248 14.10 3.17 -3.22
C ALA A 248 14.87 2.40 -4.29
N ALA A 249 16.07 1.95 -3.97
CA ALA A 249 16.91 1.13 -4.84
C ALA A 249 17.31 -0.19 -4.15
N ASN A 250 17.57 -1.21 -4.96
CA ASN A 250 18.01 -2.50 -4.44
C ASN A 250 19.40 -2.36 -3.77
N GLY A 251 19.53 -2.95 -2.58
CA GLY A 251 20.76 -2.93 -1.80
C GLY A 251 20.90 -1.76 -0.83
N GLU A 252 20.00 -0.78 -0.86
CA GLU A 252 19.92 0.25 0.17
C GLU A 252 19.46 -0.36 1.52
N LYS A 253 20.09 0.12 2.59
CA LYS A 253 19.75 -0.30 3.96
C LYS A 253 18.77 0.71 4.56
N THR A 254 17.54 0.69 4.09
CA THR A 254 16.48 1.56 4.58
C THR A 254 15.46 0.71 5.35
N ASP A 255 15.08 1.12 6.55
CA ASP A 255 14.03 0.47 7.32
C ASP A 255 12.68 0.74 6.67
N PHE A 256 11.77 -0.22 6.78
CA PHE A 256 10.41 -0.03 6.35
C PHE A 256 9.64 0.75 7.41
N LYS A 257 8.84 1.72 6.95
CA LYS A 257 8.07 2.58 7.83
C LYS A 257 6.64 2.74 7.34
N LEU A 258 5.72 2.77 8.29
CA LEU A 258 4.34 3.13 8.04
C LEU A 258 4.11 4.59 8.42
N TRP A 259 3.53 5.34 7.51
CA TRP A 259 3.22 6.76 7.66
C TRP A 259 1.72 6.99 7.53
N LYS A 260 1.25 8.01 8.21
CA LYS A 260 -0.07 8.61 7.98
C LYS A 260 0.09 9.96 7.29
N TRP A 261 -0.64 10.16 6.17
CA TRP A 261 -0.65 11.39 5.39
C TRP A 261 -2.08 11.92 5.23
N ASN A 262 -2.29 13.23 5.45
CA ASN A 262 -3.62 13.87 5.35
C ASN A 262 -4.17 14.03 3.92
N GLY A 263 -3.43 13.64 2.87
CA GLY A 263 -3.85 13.77 1.46
C GLY A 263 -3.71 15.18 0.86
N ASP A 264 -3.32 16.19 1.65
CA ASP A 264 -3.12 17.55 1.14
C ASP A 264 -1.69 17.72 0.59
N PRO A 265 -1.51 17.99 -0.72
CA PRO A 265 -0.20 18.21 -1.30
C PRO A 265 0.43 19.56 -0.93
N ASN A 266 -0.37 20.54 -0.49
CA ASN A 266 0.09 21.89 -0.18
C ASN A 266 0.38 22.09 1.31
N GLN A 267 -0.37 21.40 2.16
CA GLN A 267 -0.23 21.41 3.61
C GLN A 267 -0.10 19.97 4.14
N SER A 268 0.87 19.24 3.60
CA SER A 268 1.11 17.83 3.95
C SER A 268 1.41 17.70 5.43
N THR A 269 0.51 16.99 6.14
CA THR A 269 0.78 16.51 7.49
C THR A 269 1.16 15.04 7.39
N LEU A 270 2.40 14.74 7.77
CA LEU A 270 2.96 13.39 7.79
C LEU A 270 3.33 13.03 9.22
N SER A 271 2.95 11.85 9.64
CA SER A 271 3.40 11.26 10.92
C SER A 271 3.81 9.82 10.69
N GLU A 272 5.01 9.47 11.18
CA GLU A 272 5.44 8.08 11.25
C GLU A 272 4.62 7.38 12.34
N SER A 273 4.01 6.24 12.02
CA SER A 273 3.23 5.46 12.98
C SER A 273 3.97 4.21 13.41
N ASP A 274 4.75 3.61 12.52
CA ASP A 274 5.41 2.33 12.76
C ASP A 274 6.70 2.16 11.97
N THR A 275 7.61 1.35 12.52
CA THR A 275 8.85 0.90 11.85
C THR A 275 8.91 -0.62 11.89
N PHE A 276 9.32 -1.25 10.79
CA PHE A 276 9.45 -2.69 10.64
C PHE A 276 10.90 -3.08 10.37
N ASP A 277 11.30 -4.23 10.87
CA ASP A 277 12.59 -4.81 10.50
C ASP A 277 12.64 -5.06 8.98
N ARG A 278 13.73 -4.64 8.37
CA ARG A 278 13.93 -4.74 6.92
C ARG A 278 13.94 -6.18 6.38
N THR A 279 14.18 -7.17 7.23
CA THR A 279 14.16 -8.58 6.85
C THR A 279 12.75 -9.10 6.60
N LEU A 280 11.74 -8.41 7.16
CA LEU A 280 10.32 -8.78 7.00
C LEU A 280 9.77 -8.37 5.63
N LYS A 281 10.32 -7.32 5.00
CA LYS A 281 9.90 -6.78 3.70
C LYS A 281 8.38 -6.61 3.58
N PRO A 282 7.76 -5.73 4.36
CA PRO A 282 6.34 -5.42 4.19
C PRO A 282 6.14 -4.69 2.84
N GLU A 283 5.14 -5.11 2.07
CA GLU A 283 4.89 -4.62 0.71
C GLU A 283 3.50 -4.06 0.52
N GLY A 284 2.49 -4.57 1.21
CA GLY A 284 1.12 -4.09 1.10
C GLY A 284 0.51 -3.79 2.46
N VAL A 285 -0.32 -2.74 2.54
CA VAL A 285 -1.08 -2.37 3.74
C VAL A 285 -2.53 -2.08 3.41
N THR A 286 -3.45 -2.57 4.25
CA THR A 286 -4.87 -2.21 4.20
C THR A 286 -5.48 -2.17 5.59
N ARG A 287 -6.60 -1.47 5.72
CA ARG A 287 -7.44 -1.55 6.90
C ARG A 287 -8.45 -2.70 6.74
N PHE A 288 -8.57 -3.52 7.75
CA PHE A 288 -9.62 -4.53 7.87
C PHE A 288 -10.44 -4.26 9.13
N THR A 289 -11.76 -4.39 9.04
CA THR A 289 -12.65 -4.24 10.19
C THR A 289 -13.56 -5.46 10.31
N SER A 290 -13.75 -5.94 11.54
CA SER A 290 -14.70 -7.01 11.85
C SER A 290 -15.45 -6.66 13.13
N GLY A 291 -16.76 -6.41 13.01
CA GLY A 291 -17.56 -5.83 14.10
C GLY A 291 -16.99 -4.49 14.54
N ASP A 292 -16.76 -4.32 15.84
CA ASP A 292 -16.18 -3.11 16.44
C ASP A 292 -14.65 -3.07 16.43
N ARG A 293 -13.99 -4.13 15.93
CA ARG A 293 -12.53 -4.23 15.89
C ARG A 293 -11.99 -3.76 14.54
N ALA A 294 -10.84 -3.11 14.58
CA ALA A 294 -10.16 -2.62 13.39
C ALA A 294 -8.68 -3.01 13.41
N PHE A 295 -8.19 -3.49 12.29
CA PHE A 295 -6.83 -3.97 12.12
C PHE A 295 -6.11 -3.21 11.02
N THR A 296 -4.84 -2.92 11.24
CA THR A 296 -3.89 -2.65 10.15
C THR A 296 -3.40 -4.00 9.65
N PHE A 297 -3.82 -4.37 8.45
CA PHE A 297 -3.45 -5.63 7.82
C PHE A 297 -2.30 -5.39 6.84
N ILE A 298 -1.22 -6.15 6.98
CA ILE A 298 0.01 -5.99 6.22
C ILE A 298 0.40 -7.33 5.60
N VAL A 299 0.76 -7.32 4.32
CA VAL A 299 1.33 -8.47 3.61
C VAL A 299 2.81 -8.25 3.36
N PHE A 300 3.55 -9.36 3.28
CA PHE A 300 5.01 -9.39 3.18
C PHE A 300 5.47 -10.22 1.99
N ASP A 301 6.48 -9.74 1.27
CA ASP A 301 7.18 -10.48 0.20
C ASP A 301 7.71 -11.86 0.70
N THR A 302 7.97 -11.98 1.99
CA THR A 302 8.41 -13.22 2.65
C THR A 302 7.33 -14.27 2.85
N SER A 303 6.22 -14.19 2.11
CA SER A 303 5.09 -15.14 2.13
C SER A 303 4.34 -15.20 3.45
N GLY A 304 3.83 -14.05 3.90
CA GLY A 304 3.02 -14.00 5.10
C GLY A 304 2.28 -12.67 5.28
N TYR A 305 1.59 -12.58 6.40
CA TYR A 305 0.81 -11.38 6.77
C TYR A 305 0.87 -11.14 8.28
N THR A 306 0.47 -9.95 8.69
CA THR A 306 0.13 -9.63 10.08
C THR A 306 -1.12 -8.77 10.14
N ALA A 307 -1.88 -8.91 11.24
CA ALA A 307 -3.00 -8.04 11.57
C ALA A 307 -2.72 -7.40 12.93
N ILE A 308 -2.61 -6.07 12.95
CA ILE A 308 -2.31 -5.27 14.15
C ILE A 308 -3.59 -4.49 14.49
N GLU A 309 -4.16 -4.73 15.68
CA GLU A 309 -5.34 -4.04 16.20
C GLU A 309 -5.01 -2.65 16.73
#